data_72eb90b49f352fd023c680fb5fa5d2d0
#
_entry.id   72eb90b49f352fd023c680fb5fa5d2d0
#
_cell.length_a   1.000
_cell.length_b   1.000
_cell.length_c   1.000
_cell.angle_alpha   90.00
_cell.angle_beta   90.00
_cell.angle_gamma   90.00
#
_symmetry.space_group_name_H-M   'P 1'
#
loop_
_entity.id
_entity.type
_entity.pdbx_description
1 polymer ?
#
loop_
_entity_poly.entity_id
_entity_poly.type
_entity_poly.pdbx_seq_one_letter_code
_entity_poly.pdbx_strand_id
1 'polypeptide(L)'
;LLNYFEYVGVLVIEFFVSKDGKLVANEMAPRVHNSGHWSIEGSSASQFELHVRAITGDLDNKPINFKPSLMLNILSKYPDDNILSGLESHYFHSYDKEERNLRKLGHITITKNSDEQLESILPKYLNLLDN
;
A
#
# COMPACT_ATOMS: atom_id res chain seq x y z
N LEU A 1 -1.13 15.65 16.16
CA LEU A 1 -2.11 14.62 16.54
C LEU A 1 -1.49 13.55 17.43
N LEU A 2 -0.38 12.89 17.01
CA LEU A 2 0.26 11.81 17.80
C LEU A 2 0.53 12.24 19.24
N ASN A 3 1.18 13.39 19.43
CA ASN A 3 1.47 13.93 20.76
C ASN A 3 0.19 14.30 21.55
N TYR A 4 -0.84 14.80 20.87
CA TYR A 4 -2.12 15.14 21.49
C TYR A 4 -2.85 13.93 22.05
N PHE A 5 -2.80 12.81 21.32
CA PHE A 5 -3.41 11.55 21.73
C PHE A 5 -2.50 10.65 22.56
N GLU A 6 -1.26 11.09 22.83
CA GLU A 6 -0.22 10.26 23.46
C GLU A 6 -0.08 8.88 22.77
N TYR A 7 -0.32 8.86 21.43
CA TYR A 7 -0.36 7.63 20.66
C TYR A 7 1.03 7.26 20.14
N VAL A 8 1.41 6.02 20.35
CA VAL A 8 2.65 5.42 19.83
C VAL A 8 2.32 4.39 18.78
N GLY A 9 2.89 4.53 17.58
CA GLY A 9 2.65 3.64 16.45
C GLY A 9 2.37 4.38 15.15
N VAL A 10 1.95 3.64 14.13
CA VAL A 10 1.55 4.20 12.83
C VAL A 10 0.15 4.78 12.92
N LEU A 11 0.02 6.04 12.54
CA LEU A 11 -1.24 6.75 12.38
C LEU A 11 -1.38 7.17 10.91
N VAL A 12 -2.49 6.81 10.29
CA VAL A 12 -2.82 7.20 8.92
C VAL A 12 -4.03 8.11 8.92
N ILE A 13 -3.98 9.15 8.11
CA ILE A 13 -5.13 10.03 7.81
C ILE A 13 -5.32 10.03 6.31
N GLU A 14 -6.50 9.61 5.85
CA GLU A 14 -6.90 9.72 4.45
C GLU A 14 -7.63 11.03 4.20
N PHE A 15 -7.36 11.61 3.04
CA PHE A 15 -8.00 12.84 2.59
C PHE A 15 -8.61 12.65 1.20
N PHE A 16 -9.79 13.21 0.99
CA PHE A 16 -10.26 13.52 -0.35
C PHE A 16 -9.64 14.84 -0.81
N VAL A 17 -9.32 14.91 -2.09
CA VAL A 17 -8.96 16.16 -2.76
C VAL A 17 -10.19 16.64 -3.53
N SER A 18 -10.78 17.74 -3.13
CA SER A 18 -11.92 18.34 -3.81
C SER A 18 -11.51 18.96 -5.16
N LYS A 19 -12.47 19.26 -6.02
CA LYS A 19 -12.21 19.84 -7.35
C LYS A 19 -11.49 21.18 -7.30
N ASP A 20 -11.62 21.93 -6.21
CA ASP A 20 -10.93 23.20 -5.95
C ASP A 20 -9.60 23.01 -5.19
N GLY A 21 -9.10 21.75 -5.09
CA GLY A 21 -7.80 21.44 -4.51
C GLY A 21 -7.77 21.41 -2.97
N LYS A 22 -8.90 21.54 -2.30
CA LYS A 22 -8.95 21.46 -0.83
C LYS A 22 -8.89 20.03 -0.34
N LEU A 23 -8.21 19.83 0.78
CA LEU A 23 -8.18 18.55 1.48
C LEU A 23 -9.36 18.44 2.44
N VAL A 24 -10.11 17.35 2.31
CA VAL A 24 -11.21 16.99 3.21
C VAL A 24 -10.86 15.67 3.88
N ALA A 25 -10.77 15.64 5.21
CA ALA A 25 -10.46 14.41 5.94
C ALA A 25 -11.57 13.37 5.68
N ASN A 26 -11.16 12.16 5.31
CA ASN A 26 -12.03 11.01 5.11
C ASN A 26 -12.05 10.13 6.35
N GLU A 27 -10.92 9.52 6.68
CA GLU A 27 -10.80 8.67 7.86
C GLU A 27 -9.45 8.83 8.55
N MET A 28 -9.42 8.46 9.83
CA MET A 28 -8.20 8.33 10.61
C MET A 28 -8.09 6.91 11.17
N ALA A 29 -6.95 6.28 10.94
CA ALA A 29 -6.68 4.93 11.39
C ALA A 29 -5.44 4.90 12.30
N PRO A 30 -5.61 4.71 13.64
CA PRO A 30 -4.50 4.57 14.57
C PRO A 30 -3.95 3.12 14.52
N ARG A 31 -3.47 2.74 13.37
CA ARG A 31 -2.94 1.41 13.03
C ARG A 31 -2.30 1.43 11.65
N VAL A 32 -1.67 0.33 11.27
CA VAL A 32 -1.29 0.06 9.88
C VAL A 32 -2.52 0.11 8.97
N HIS A 33 -2.34 0.56 7.74
CA HIS A 33 -3.43 0.82 6.81
C HIS A 33 -3.14 0.27 5.41
N ASN A 34 -4.19 -0.09 4.67
CA ASN A 34 -4.07 -0.63 3.31
C ASN A 34 -3.23 0.26 2.38
N SER A 35 -3.39 1.58 2.46
CA SER A 35 -2.60 2.52 1.63
C SER A 35 -1.10 2.48 1.90
N GLY A 36 -0.65 1.89 3.00
CA GLY A 36 0.75 1.71 3.35
C GLY A 36 1.31 0.30 3.08
N HIS A 37 0.52 -0.64 2.53
CA HIS A 37 0.98 -2.01 2.31
C HIS A 37 2.10 -2.11 1.26
N TRP A 38 2.17 -1.17 0.30
CA TRP A 38 3.27 -1.06 -0.65
C TRP A 38 4.66 -1.00 0.02
N SER A 39 4.71 -0.55 1.28
CA SER A 39 5.95 -0.40 2.04
C SER A 39 6.61 -1.74 2.38
N ILE A 40 5.93 -2.88 2.22
CA ILE A 40 6.50 -4.21 2.44
C ILE A 40 7.69 -4.42 1.50
N GLU A 41 7.55 -4.08 0.22
CA GLU A 41 8.59 -4.21 -0.80
C GLU A 41 9.22 -2.88 -1.20
N GLY A 42 8.45 -1.80 -1.09
CA GLY A 42 8.85 -0.46 -1.57
C GLY A 42 9.61 0.38 -0.55
N SER A 43 9.83 -0.13 0.67
CA SER A 43 10.55 0.58 1.73
C SER A 43 11.61 -0.30 2.38
N SER A 44 12.64 0.32 2.94
CA SER A 44 13.64 -0.38 3.75
C SER A 44 13.12 -0.86 5.11
N ALA A 45 11.97 -0.35 5.55
CA ALA A 45 11.22 -0.83 6.70
C ALA A 45 9.72 -0.66 6.41
N SER A 46 8.95 -1.73 6.52
CA SER A 46 7.52 -1.69 6.25
C SER A 46 6.75 -0.94 7.34
N GLN A 47 5.54 -0.47 7.02
CA GLN A 47 4.65 0.11 8.03
C GLN A 47 4.38 -0.84 9.22
N PHE A 48 4.35 -2.15 8.96
CA PHE A 48 4.15 -3.16 10.00
C PHE A 48 5.34 -3.22 10.95
N GLU A 49 6.54 -3.28 10.39
CA GLU A 49 7.79 -3.27 11.14
C GLU A 49 7.94 -1.99 11.96
N LEU A 50 7.70 -0.83 11.32
CA LEU A 50 7.76 0.47 12.01
C LEU A 50 6.73 0.57 13.14
N HIS A 51 5.52 0.02 12.93
CA HIS A 51 4.50 0.00 13.98
C HIS A 51 4.95 -0.83 15.19
N VAL A 52 5.47 -2.05 14.94
CA VAL A 52 5.96 -2.92 16.01
C VAL A 52 7.16 -2.28 16.72
N ARG A 53 8.14 -1.77 15.98
CA ARG A 53 9.30 -1.08 16.56
C ARG A 53 8.88 0.13 17.43
N ALA A 54 7.89 0.89 16.97
CA ALA A 54 7.40 2.03 17.74
C ALA A 54 6.80 1.59 19.10
N ILE A 55 5.90 0.59 19.10
CA ILE A 55 5.24 0.15 20.35
C ILE A 55 6.17 -0.62 21.30
N THR A 56 7.24 -1.21 20.77
CA THR A 56 8.26 -1.90 21.60
C THR A 56 9.40 -0.98 22.04
N GLY A 57 9.42 0.28 21.60
CA GLY A 57 10.49 1.21 21.90
C GLY A 57 11.80 0.95 21.15
N ASP A 58 11.79 0.15 20.10
CA ASP A 58 12.96 -0.26 19.31
C ASP A 58 13.10 0.58 18.01
N LEU A 59 12.75 1.86 18.07
CA LEU A 59 12.99 2.79 16.96
C LEU A 59 14.45 3.19 16.92
N ASP A 60 15.11 2.85 15.82
CA ASP A 60 16.42 3.40 15.49
C ASP A 60 16.27 4.69 14.65
N ASN A 61 17.31 5.52 14.65
CA ASN A 61 17.34 6.75 13.85
C ASN A 61 17.85 6.53 12.43
N LYS A 62 17.76 5.29 11.90
CA LYS A 62 18.20 5.01 10.53
C LYS A 62 17.25 5.63 9.52
N PRO A 63 17.78 6.22 8.45
CA PRO A 63 16.95 6.75 7.40
C PRO A 63 16.15 5.63 6.72
N ILE A 64 14.88 5.90 6.44
CA ILE A 64 14.02 5.01 5.69
C ILE A 64 14.17 5.36 4.21
N ASN A 65 14.58 4.38 3.41
CA ASN A 65 14.71 4.53 1.96
C ASN A 65 13.47 3.95 1.28
N PHE A 66 13.03 4.60 0.20
CA PHE A 66 11.86 4.22 -0.59
C PHE A 66 12.26 3.93 -2.03
N LYS A 67 11.54 3.02 -2.66
CA LYS A 67 11.59 2.77 -4.11
C LYS A 67 10.28 3.23 -4.74
N PRO A 68 10.29 3.72 -5.98
CA PRO A 68 9.08 3.90 -6.77
C PRO A 68 8.24 2.63 -6.76
N SER A 69 7.00 2.74 -6.32
CA SER A 69 6.14 1.58 -6.05
C SER A 69 4.72 1.82 -6.54
N LEU A 70 4.13 0.81 -7.16
CA LEU A 70 2.73 0.74 -7.52
C LEU A 70 2.07 -0.36 -6.71
N MET A 71 0.96 -0.06 -6.07
CA MET A 71 0.16 -1.07 -5.37
C MET A 71 -1.25 -1.11 -5.96
N LEU A 72 -1.68 -2.29 -6.38
CA LEU A 72 -3.01 -2.56 -6.90
C LEU A 72 -3.79 -3.39 -5.88
N ASN A 73 -4.95 -2.90 -5.44
CA ASN A 73 -5.85 -3.70 -4.62
C ASN A 73 -6.60 -4.70 -5.49
N ILE A 74 -6.69 -5.94 -5.03
CA ILE A 74 -7.50 -6.98 -5.63
C ILE A 74 -8.86 -6.97 -4.96
N LEU A 75 -9.88 -6.71 -5.78
CA LEU A 75 -11.26 -6.56 -5.32
C LEU A 75 -12.13 -7.67 -5.91
N SER A 76 -13.09 -8.13 -5.12
CA SER A 76 -14.18 -9.03 -5.51
C SER A 76 -13.77 -10.44 -5.88
N LYS A 77 -12.78 -10.62 -6.77
CA LYS A 77 -12.30 -11.90 -7.30
C LYS A 77 -10.76 -11.91 -7.33
N TYR A 78 -10.17 -13.08 -7.09
CA TYR A 78 -8.74 -13.26 -7.26
C TYR A 78 -8.37 -13.30 -8.76
N PRO A 79 -7.22 -12.75 -9.15
CA PRO A 79 -6.74 -12.84 -10.52
C PRO A 79 -6.40 -14.29 -10.87
N ASP A 80 -6.66 -14.68 -12.11
CA ASP A 80 -6.26 -15.98 -12.62
C ASP A 80 -4.71 -16.11 -12.67
N ASP A 81 -4.20 -17.31 -12.47
CA ASP A 81 -2.75 -17.59 -12.47
C ASP A 81 -2.06 -17.13 -13.76
N ASN A 82 -2.76 -17.18 -14.90
CA ASN A 82 -2.26 -16.68 -16.17
C ASN A 82 -2.02 -15.15 -16.16
N ILE A 83 -2.85 -14.42 -15.43
CA ILE A 83 -2.69 -12.96 -15.26
C ILE A 83 -1.43 -12.70 -14.43
N LEU A 84 -1.31 -13.36 -13.30
CA LEU A 84 -0.16 -13.20 -12.40
C LEU A 84 1.14 -13.59 -13.08
N SER A 85 1.17 -14.72 -13.80
CA SER A 85 2.37 -15.19 -14.51
C SER A 85 2.81 -14.27 -15.65
N GLY A 86 1.88 -13.48 -16.21
CA GLY A 86 2.17 -12.45 -17.21
C GLY A 86 2.75 -11.15 -16.64
N LEU A 87 2.79 -10.98 -15.33
CA LEU A 87 3.32 -9.80 -14.67
C LEU A 87 4.81 -9.96 -14.38
N GLU A 88 5.61 -8.98 -14.79
CA GLU A 88 7.04 -8.94 -14.49
C GLU A 88 7.27 -8.35 -13.08
N SER A 89 8.10 -9.01 -12.28
CA SER A 89 8.62 -8.47 -11.01
C SER A 89 7.52 -7.93 -10.09
N HIS A 90 6.55 -8.76 -9.76
CA HIS A 90 5.47 -8.40 -8.85
C HIS A 90 5.52 -9.22 -7.55
N TYR A 91 4.90 -8.69 -6.51
CA TYR A 91 4.66 -9.37 -5.25
C TYR A 91 3.16 -9.44 -5.01
N PHE A 92 2.64 -10.65 -4.94
CA PHE A 92 1.22 -10.90 -4.70
C PHE A 92 0.99 -11.28 -3.23
N HIS A 93 0.10 -10.55 -2.57
CA HIS A 93 -0.31 -10.81 -1.20
C HIS A 93 -1.80 -11.14 -1.16
N SER A 94 -2.11 -12.43 -0.95
CA SER A 94 -3.47 -12.88 -0.64
C SER A 94 -3.81 -12.58 0.82
N TYR A 95 -5.06 -12.21 1.10
CA TYR A 95 -5.57 -12.08 2.45
C TYR A 95 -6.37 -13.32 2.90
N ASP A 96 -6.38 -14.38 2.07
CA ASP A 96 -7.08 -15.65 2.30
C ASP A 96 -8.56 -15.47 2.66
N LYS A 97 -9.22 -14.54 1.97
CA LYS A 97 -10.62 -14.20 2.15
C LYS A 97 -11.47 -14.81 1.05
N GLU A 98 -12.69 -15.19 1.41
CA GLU A 98 -13.70 -15.59 0.42
C GLU A 98 -14.02 -14.44 -0.53
N GLU A 99 -14.17 -14.76 -1.81
CA GLU A 99 -14.58 -13.83 -2.85
C GLU A 99 -15.98 -13.27 -2.57
N ARG A 100 -16.10 -11.95 -2.59
CA ARG A 100 -17.33 -11.21 -2.41
C ARG A 100 -17.22 -9.83 -3.05
N ASN A 101 -18.31 -9.37 -3.63
CA ASN A 101 -18.37 -8.05 -4.30
C ASN A 101 -17.77 -6.93 -3.43
N LEU A 102 -16.90 -6.14 -4.03
CA LEU A 102 -16.16 -5.00 -3.45
C LEU A 102 -15.27 -5.33 -2.25
N ARG A 103 -15.09 -6.63 -1.92
CA ARG A 103 -14.19 -7.03 -0.84
C ARG A 103 -12.74 -6.98 -1.31
N LYS A 104 -11.87 -6.34 -0.51
CA LYS A 104 -10.43 -6.42 -0.71
C LYS A 104 -9.94 -7.82 -0.33
N LEU A 105 -9.43 -8.54 -1.32
CA LEU A 105 -8.96 -9.94 -1.20
C LEU A 105 -7.45 -10.04 -1.07
N GLY A 106 -6.75 -9.01 -1.51
CA GLY A 106 -5.30 -8.98 -1.54
C GLY A 106 -4.78 -7.70 -2.19
N HIS A 107 -3.50 -7.68 -2.49
CA HIS A 107 -2.88 -6.65 -3.29
C HIS A 107 -1.69 -7.19 -4.09
N ILE A 108 -1.33 -6.48 -5.13
CA ILE A 108 -0.10 -6.69 -5.89
C ILE A 108 0.76 -5.44 -5.71
N THR A 109 2.02 -5.62 -5.33
CA THR A 109 3.02 -4.55 -5.30
C THR A 109 4.05 -4.76 -6.39
N ILE A 110 4.39 -3.70 -7.10
CA ILE A 110 5.46 -3.64 -8.09
C ILE A 110 6.42 -2.53 -7.67
N THR A 111 7.72 -2.82 -7.66
CA THR A 111 8.76 -1.82 -7.37
C THR A 111 9.68 -1.65 -8.57
N LYS A 112 10.15 -0.43 -8.80
CA LYS A 112 11.12 -0.10 -9.85
C LYS A 112 12.25 0.76 -9.28
N ASN A 113 13.28 0.98 -10.10
CA ASN A 113 14.42 1.79 -9.69
C ASN A 113 14.23 3.29 -9.97
N SER A 114 13.27 3.65 -10.86
CA SER A 114 12.90 5.04 -11.12
C SER A 114 11.41 5.19 -11.41
N ASP A 115 10.90 6.42 -11.29
CA ASP A 115 9.51 6.76 -11.58
C ASP A 115 9.18 6.54 -13.06
N GLU A 116 10.12 6.84 -13.99
CA GLU A 116 9.92 6.64 -15.42
C GLU A 116 9.72 5.14 -15.75
N GLN A 117 10.45 4.25 -15.06
CA GLN A 117 10.26 2.81 -15.22
C GLN A 117 8.88 2.38 -14.70
N LEU A 118 8.43 2.97 -13.59
CA LEU A 118 7.11 2.68 -13.03
C LEU A 118 6.00 3.17 -13.96
N GLU A 119 6.10 4.40 -14.45
CA GLU A 119 5.14 5.00 -15.38
C GLU A 119 5.03 4.21 -16.69
N SER A 120 6.14 3.67 -17.20
CA SER A 120 6.17 2.91 -18.45
C SER A 120 5.34 1.61 -18.40
N ILE A 121 5.20 1.04 -17.21
CA ILE A 121 4.44 -0.21 -17.01
C ILE A 121 3.00 0.04 -16.57
N LEU A 122 2.69 1.23 -16.09
CA LEU A 122 1.37 1.56 -15.51
C LEU A 122 0.19 1.20 -16.43
N PRO A 123 0.20 1.49 -17.75
CA PRO A 123 -0.92 1.13 -18.63
C PRO A 123 -1.19 -0.37 -18.67
N LYS A 124 -0.15 -1.21 -18.63
CA LYS A 124 -0.29 -2.67 -18.62
C LYS A 124 -1.04 -3.15 -17.38
N TYR A 125 -0.74 -2.54 -16.23
CA TYR A 125 -1.33 -2.95 -14.95
C TYR A 125 -2.73 -2.37 -14.73
N LEU A 126 -3.03 -1.19 -15.25
CA LEU A 126 -4.39 -0.62 -15.18
C LEU A 126 -5.40 -1.47 -15.96
N ASN A 127 -5.01 -2.02 -17.11
CA ASN A 127 -5.84 -2.93 -17.88
C ASN A 127 -6.21 -4.23 -17.13
N LEU A 128 -5.47 -4.60 -16.08
CA LEU A 128 -5.81 -5.75 -15.25
C LEU A 128 -6.97 -5.48 -14.28
N LEU A 129 -7.24 -4.19 -13.99
CA LEU A 129 -8.31 -3.79 -13.08
C LEU A 129 -9.66 -3.67 -13.80
N ASP A 130 -9.65 -3.58 -15.13
CA ASP A 130 -10.85 -3.39 -15.97
C ASP A 130 -11.47 -4.73 -16.42
N ASN A 131 -10.89 -5.88 -16.08
CA ASN A 131 -11.36 -7.24 -16.34
C ASN A 131 -11.71 -7.97 -15.04
#